data_a33a8201f64442f77e58a09f4641ce57
#
_entry.id   a33a8201f64442f77e58a09f4641ce57
#
_cell.length_a   1.000
_cell.length_b   1.000
_cell.length_c   1.000
_cell.angle_alpha   90.00
_cell.angle_beta   90.00
_cell.angle_gamma   90.00
#
_symmetry.space_group_name_H-M   'P 1'
#
loop_
_entity.id
_entity.type
_entity.pdbx_description
1 polymer ?
#
loop_
_entity_poly.entity_id
_entity_poly.type
_entity_poly.pdbx_seq_one_letter_code
_entity_poly.pdbx_strand_id
1 'polypeptide(L)'
;MLDCAGLTSSQVNKVIRKARSVVGPAKPAMVRLTFHDCVGGCDGCLNVNDQENAGLGDLVASLEAVYQSGGLSDIISRADMWALLGIWAVEQTIAKNNEECEDCGTVPDLKVDFKWGRKVSWSCGMLTSKCRPFGISDTTSK
;
A
#
# COMPACT_ATOMS: atom_id res chain seq x y z
N MET A 1 6.48 15.58 13.00
CA MET A 1 5.50 15.84 11.92
C MET A 1 6.01 15.09 10.69
N LEU A 2 5.32 14.04 10.27
CA LEU A 2 5.73 13.29 9.07
C LEU A 2 5.45 14.19 7.87
N ASP A 3 6.51 14.55 7.18
CA ASP A 3 6.43 15.25 5.92
C ASP A 3 5.92 14.25 4.86
N CYS A 4 4.78 14.54 4.24
CA CYS A 4 4.23 13.71 3.16
C CYS A 4 5.02 13.87 1.85
N ALA A 5 6.21 14.43 1.90
CA ALA A 5 7.07 14.67 0.74
C ALA A 5 7.71 13.40 0.14
N GLY A 6 7.42 12.25 0.70
CA GLY A 6 7.96 10.97 0.26
C GLY A 6 8.81 10.27 1.32
N LEU A 7 8.97 8.97 1.16
CA LEU A 7 9.83 8.17 2.02
C LEU A 7 11.26 8.14 1.47
N THR A 8 12.22 8.08 2.37
CA THR A 8 13.58 7.72 2.02
C THR A 8 13.66 6.24 1.60
N SER A 9 14.68 5.88 0.83
CA SER A 9 14.91 4.48 0.44
C SER A 9 15.00 3.54 1.65
N SER A 10 15.57 4.00 2.76
CA SER A 10 15.64 3.24 4.01
C SER A 10 14.25 2.99 4.61
N GLN A 11 13.37 3.96 4.58
CA GLN A 11 11.98 3.83 5.05
C GLN A 11 11.17 2.91 4.13
N VAL A 12 11.29 3.05 2.81
CA VAL A 12 10.67 2.13 1.83
C VAL A 12 11.11 0.70 2.09
N ASN A 13 12.42 0.46 2.23
CA ASN A 13 12.95 -0.87 2.54
C ASN A 13 12.44 -1.41 3.89
N LYS A 14 12.23 -0.55 4.89
CA LYS A 14 11.63 -0.95 6.17
C LYS A 14 10.19 -1.42 5.99
N VAL A 15 9.37 -0.68 5.21
CA VAL A 15 7.98 -1.06 4.91
C VAL A 15 7.95 -2.43 4.23
N ILE A 16 8.71 -2.60 3.14
CA ILE A 16 8.77 -3.85 2.39
C ILE A 16 9.21 -5.00 3.28
N ARG A 17 10.30 -4.84 4.05
CA ARG A 17 10.82 -5.87 4.94
C ARG A 17 9.80 -6.33 5.97
N LYS A 18 8.98 -5.42 6.50
CA LYS A 18 7.94 -5.75 7.49
C LYS A 18 6.75 -6.47 6.85
N ALA A 19 6.38 -6.11 5.63
CA ALA A 19 5.20 -6.65 4.96
C ALA A 19 5.49 -7.86 4.05
N ARG A 20 6.74 -8.15 3.72
CA ARG A 20 7.09 -9.18 2.72
C ARG A 20 6.62 -10.59 3.06
N SER A 21 6.53 -10.95 4.34
CA SER A 21 6.05 -12.27 4.77
C SER A 21 4.55 -12.44 4.52
N VAL A 22 3.79 -11.34 4.52
CA VAL A 22 2.36 -11.31 4.22
C VAL A 22 2.14 -11.27 2.71
N VAL A 23 2.82 -10.36 2.01
CA VAL A 23 2.60 -10.11 0.59
C VAL A 23 3.29 -11.15 -0.30
N GLY A 24 4.44 -11.69 0.10
CA GLY A 24 5.22 -12.63 -0.71
C GLY A 24 4.42 -13.83 -1.23
N PRO A 25 3.68 -14.57 -0.39
CA PRO A 25 2.81 -15.66 -0.83
C PRO A 25 1.51 -15.17 -1.49
N ALA A 26 1.10 -13.92 -1.27
CA ALA A 26 -0.18 -13.35 -1.68
C ALA A 26 -0.07 -12.27 -2.77
N LYS A 27 1.00 -12.29 -3.58
CA LYS A 27 1.26 -11.26 -4.60
C LYS A 27 0.06 -10.97 -5.52
N PRO A 28 -0.64 -11.97 -6.10
CA PRO A 28 -1.81 -11.70 -6.94
C PRO A 28 -2.94 -11.02 -6.16
N ALA A 29 -3.16 -11.43 -4.91
CA ALA A 29 -4.17 -10.80 -4.05
C ALA A 29 -3.78 -9.37 -3.69
N MET A 30 -2.48 -9.09 -3.49
CA MET A 30 -2.00 -7.73 -3.23
C MET A 30 -2.22 -6.79 -4.42
N VAL A 31 -1.94 -7.25 -5.63
CA VAL A 31 -2.21 -6.48 -6.86
C VAL A 31 -3.71 -6.22 -7.00
N ARG A 32 -4.54 -7.24 -6.75
CA ARG A 32 -6.00 -7.10 -6.78
C ARG A 32 -6.49 -6.12 -5.71
N LEU A 33 -5.98 -6.18 -4.48
CA LEU A 33 -6.31 -5.25 -3.41
C LEU A 33 -5.99 -3.81 -3.81
N THR A 34 -4.80 -3.56 -4.34
CA THR A 34 -4.38 -2.23 -4.78
C THR A 34 -5.28 -1.70 -5.90
N PHE A 35 -5.67 -2.55 -6.85
CA PHE A 35 -6.59 -2.16 -7.91
C PHE A 35 -7.98 -1.81 -7.36
N HIS A 36 -8.55 -2.65 -6.50
CA HIS A 36 -9.88 -2.42 -5.91
C HIS A 36 -9.91 -1.16 -5.03
N ASP A 37 -8.86 -0.91 -4.26
CA ASP A 37 -8.70 0.33 -3.50
C ASP A 37 -8.65 1.55 -4.43
N CYS A 38 -7.88 1.46 -5.52
CA CYS A 38 -7.69 2.59 -6.43
C CYS A 38 -8.89 2.88 -7.34
N VAL A 39 -9.75 1.92 -7.61
CA VAL A 39 -11.05 2.17 -8.25
C VAL A 39 -11.94 3.03 -7.32
N GLY A 40 -11.83 2.86 -6.01
CA GLY A 40 -12.50 3.67 -5.00
C GLY A 40 -11.82 5.00 -4.66
N GLY A 41 -10.59 5.23 -5.14
CA GLY A 41 -9.85 6.48 -4.90
C GLY A 41 -8.44 6.32 -4.33
N CYS A 42 -7.91 5.12 -4.19
CA CYS A 42 -6.61 4.83 -3.56
C CYS A 42 -6.53 5.41 -2.13
N ASP A 43 -7.54 5.18 -1.33
CA ASP A 43 -7.68 5.79 0.00
C ASP A 43 -7.33 4.83 1.16
N GLY A 44 -6.85 3.63 0.83
CA GLY A 44 -6.48 2.61 1.81
C GLY A 44 -7.69 2.04 2.54
N CYS A 45 -8.86 2.04 1.88
CA CYS A 45 -10.13 1.61 2.43
C CYS A 45 -10.82 0.62 1.50
N LEU A 46 -11.12 -0.57 2.01
CA LEU A 46 -11.83 -1.59 1.27
C LEU A 46 -12.98 -2.16 2.09
N ASN A 47 -14.18 -2.19 1.51
CA ASN A 47 -15.31 -2.90 2.11
C ASN A 47 -15.13 -4.41 1.90
N VAL A 48 -14.56 -5.11 2.86
CA VAL A 48 -14.30 -6.56 2.80
C VAL A 48 -15.57 -7.40 2.79
N ASN A 49 -16.74 -6.81 3.12
CA ASN A 49 -18.04 -7.47 3.09
C ASN A 49 -18.70 -7.37 1.70
N ASP A 50 -18.15 -6.57 0.80
CA ASP A 50 -18.61 -6.51 -0.57
C ASP A 50 -18.20 -7.79 -1.31
N GLN A 51 -19.13 -8.39 -2.04
CA GLN A 51 -18.91 -9.61 -2.79
C GLN A 51 -17.78 -9.46 -3.83
N GLU A 52 -17.61 -8.27 -4.40
CA GLU A 52 -16.54 -7.95 -5.34
C GLU A 52 -15.15 -8.03 -4.70
N ASN A 53 -15.08 -7.88 -3.37
CA ASN A 53 -13.86 -7.94 -2.58
C ASN A 53 -13.65 -9.31 -1.89
N ALA A 54 -14.46 -10.30 -2.24
CA ALA A 54 -14.38 -11.64 -1.65
C ALA A 54 -12.95 -12.20 -1.75
N GLY A 55 -12.46 -12.75 -0.64
CA GLY A 55 -11.12 -13.34 -0.53
C GLY A 55 -9.99 -12.33 -0.23
N LEU A 56 -10.27 -11.03 -0.12
CA LEU A 56 -9.27 -10.02 0.26
C LEU A 56 -9.21 -9.76 1.78
N GLY A 57 -10.22 -10.22 2.54
CA GLY A 57 -10.36 -9.90 3.97
C GLY A 57 -9.15 -10.34 4.81
N ASP A 58 -8.64 -11.55 4.60
CA ASP A 58 -7.49 -12.07 5.35
C ASP A 58 -6.20 -11.30 5.05
N LEU A 59 -6.00 -10.91 3.79
CA LEU A 59 -4.86 -10.08 3.39
C LEU A 59 -4.95 -8.69 4.04
N VAL A 60 -6.13 -8.06 4.00
CA VAL A 60 -6.37 -6.74 4.62
C VAL A 60 -6.11 -6.81 6.13
N ALA A 61 -6.63 -7.84 6.82
CA ALA A 61 -6.40 -8.03 8.26
C ALA A 61 -4.92 -8.23 8.60
N SER A 62 -4.20 -9.03 7.80
CA SER A 62 -2.78 -9.29 7.99
C SER A 62 -1.93 -8.03 7.74
N LEU A 63 -2.26 -7.25 6.71
CA LEU A 63 -1.59 -5.97 6.43
C LEU A 63 -1.86 -4.95 7.52
N GLU A 64 -3.09 -4.89 8.05
CA GLU A 64 -3.42 -3.99 9.16
C GLU A 64 -2.64 -4.36 10.43
N ALA A 65 -2.51 -5.66 10.73
CA ALA A 65 -1.69 -6.12 11.85
C ALA A 65 -0.23 -5.68 11.72
N VAL A 66 0.37 -5.80 10.53
CA VAL A 66 1.74 -5.33 10.26
C VAL A 66 1.82 -3.81 10.33
N TYR A 67 0.82 -3.10 9.83
CA TYR A 67 0.76 -1.65 9.82
C TYR A 67 0.78 -1.09 11.24
N GLN A 68 -0.02 -1.65 12.14
CA GLN A 68 -0.12 -1.22 13.53
C GLN A 68 1.06 -1.70 14.39
N SER A 69 1.28 -3.02 14.44
CA SER A 69 2.30 -3.63 15.30
C SER A 69 3.73 -3.43 14.78
N GLY A 70 3.90 -3.25 13.47
CA GLY A 70 5.18 -3.03 12.82
C GLY A 70 5.72 -1.61 12.96
N GLY A 71 4.95 -0.68 13.55
CA GLY A 71 5.30 0.74 13.65
C GLY A 71 5.35 1.43 12.28
N LEU A 72 4.54 0.96 11.32
CA LEU A 72 4.49 1.55 9.98
C LEU A 72 3.55 2.76 9.94
N SER A 73 2.55 2.80 10.81
CA SER A 73 1.61 3.93 10.93
C SER A 73 2.29 5.29 11.21
N ASP A 74 3.49 5.26 11.77
CA ASP A 74 4.29 6.47 12.03
C ASP A 74 5.17 6.87 10.83
N ILE A 75 5.25 6.03 9.80
CA ILE A 75 6.14 6.19 8.65
C ILE A 75 5.36 6.48 7.37
N ILE A 76 4.26 5.78 7.15
CA ILE A 76 3.53 5.78 5.88
C ILE A 76 2.02 5.75 6.14
N SER A 77 1.23 6.37 5.25
CA SER A 77 -0.22 6.17 5.27
C SER A 77 -0.58 4.75 4.83
N ARG A 78 -1.72 4.20 5.28
CA ARG A 78 -2.20 2.89 4.81
C ARG A 78 -2.39 2.88 3.29
N ALA A 79 -2.93 3.96 2.73
CA ALA A 79 -3.16 4.11 1.31
C ALA A 79 -1.85 4.06 0.51
N ASP A 80 -0.82 4.78 0.94
CA ASP A 80 0.49 4.72 0.31
C ASP A 80 1.15 3.35 0.51
N MET A 81 0.97 2.72 1.67
CA MET A 81 1.49 1.37 1.93
C MET A 81 0.89 0.34 0.98
N TRP A 82 -0.43 0.35 0.77
CA TRP A 82 -1.07 -0.58 -0.15
C TRP A 82 -0.62 -0.38 -1.59
N ALA A 83 -0.54 0.87 -2.04
CA ALA A 83 -0.03 1.20 -3.38
C ALA A 83 1.43 0.76 -3.56
N LEU A 84 2.30 1.03 -2.58
CA LEU A 84 3.71 0.63 -2.60
C LEU A 84 3.87 -0.90 -2.67
N LEU A 85 3.13 -1.62 -1.84
CA LEU A 85 3.19 -3.08 -1.78
C LEU A 85 2.63 -3.74 -3.04
N GLY A 86 1.63 -3.13 -3.68
CA GLY A 86 1.12 -3.56 -4.97
C GLY A 86 2.18 -3.46 -6.08
N ILE A 87 2.89 -2.34 -6.14
CA ILE A 87 4.01 -2.16 -7.07
C ILE A 87 5.12 -3.16 -6.79
N TRP A 88 5.53 -3.30 -5.53
CA TRP A 88 6.53 -4.29 -5.13
C TRP A 88 6.13 -5.72 -5.52
N ALA A 89 4.86 -6.10 -5.35
CA ALA A 89 4.36 -7.41 -5.75
C ALA A 89 4.51 -7.66 -7.26
N VAL A 90 4.26 -6.64 -8.10
CA VAL A 90 4.46 -6.71 -9.55
C VAL A 90 5.95 -6.84 -9.88
N GLU A 91 6.81 -6.00 -9.29
CA GLU A 91 8.26 -6.05 -9.50
C GLU A 91 8.83 -7.44 -9.17
N GLN A 92 8.41 -8.02 -8.03
CA GLN A 92 8.84 -9.38 -7.64
C GLN A 92 8.33 -10.45 -8.61
N THR A 93 7.16 -10.26 -9.20
CA THR A 93 6.61 -11.19 -10.19
C THR A 93 7.36 -11.10 -11.51
N ILE A 94 7.70 -9.88 -11.95
CA ILE A 94 8.52 -9.65 -13.14
C ILE A 94 9.91 -10.29 -12.96
N ALA A 95 10.58 -10.03 -11.83
CA ALA A 95 11.90 -10.58 -11.55
C ALA A 95 11.87 -12.12 -11.58
N LYS A 96 10.87 -12.72 -10.94
CA LYS A 96 10.69 -14.17 -10.95
C LYS A 96 10.43 -14.72 -12.35
N ASN A 97 9.56 -14.08 -13.13
CA ASN A 97 9.29 -14.48 -14.50
C ASN A 97 10.56 -14.45 -15.37
N ASN A 98 11.34 -13.38 -15.26
CA ASN A 98 12.60 -13.25 -16.02
C ASN A 98 13.67 -14.28 -15.62
N GLU A 99 13.65 -14.76 -14.38
CA GLU A 99 14.56 -15.77 -13.86
C GLU A 99 14.14 -17.19 -14.26
N GLU A 100 12.84 -17.50 -14.22
CA GLU A 100 12.33 -18.88 -14.32
C GLU A 100 11.81 -19.26 -15.71
N CYS A 101 11.49 -18.30 -16.58
CA CYS A 101 10.88 -18.55 -17.88
C CYS A 101 11.84 -18.31 -19.04
N GLU A 102 12.49 -19.39 -19.53
CA GLU A 102 13.47 -19.32 -20.62
C GLU A 102 12.86 -18.83 -21.96
N ASP A 103 11.59 -19.18 -22.24
CA ASP A 103 10.92 -18.88 -23.50
C ASP A 103 10.01 -17.65 -23.48
N CYS A 104 9.84 -17.01 -22.31
CA CYS A 104 8.89 -15.88 -22.16
C CYS A 104 9.43 -14.53 -22.67
N GLY A 105 10.71 -14.45 -23.01
CA GLY A 105 11.38 -13.17 -23.23
C GLY A 105 11.54 -12.37 -21.93
N THR A 106 12.43 -11.39 -21.95
CA THR A 106 12.70 -10.54 -20.78
C THR A 106 11.64 -9.45 -20.68
N VAL A 107 10.88 -9.42 -19.59
CA VAL A 107 9.99 -8.31 -19.27
C VAL A 107 10.82 -7.15 -18.69
N PRO A 108 10.70 -5.93 -19.22
CA PRO A 108 11.42 -4.77 -18.68
C PRO A 108 11.04 -4.50 -17.21
N ASP A 109 11.98 -3.93 -16.47
CA ASP A 109 11.74 -3.47 -15.11
C ASP A 109 10.59 -2.45 -15.07
N LEU A 110 9.76 -2.57 -14.05
CA LEU A 110 8.69 -1.62 -13.84
C LEU A 110 9.25 -0.26 -13.42
N LYS A 111 8.92 0.78 -14.19
CA LYS A 111 9.28 2.16 -13.86
C LYS A 111 8.03 2.92 -13.46
N VAL A 112 7.89 3.18 -12.15
CA VAL A 112 6.77 3.93 -11.59
C VAL A 112 7.29 5.18 -10.89
N ASP A 113 6.78 6.34 -11.31
CA ASP A 113 6.95 7.58 -10.56
C ASP A 113 5.93 7.59 -9.42
N PHE A 114 6.33 7.05 -8.27
CA PHE A 114 5.43 6.88 -7.13
C PHE A 114 5.07 8.24 -6.52
N LYS A 115 3.79 8.53 -6.49
CA LYS A 115 3.26 9.73 -5.84
C LYS A 115 2.87 9.41 -4.40
N TRP A 116 3.44 10.15 -3.46
CA TRP A 116 3.20 10.02 -2.03
C TRP A 116 2.06 10.94 -1.57
N GLY A 117 1.52 10.65 -0.39
CA GLY A 117 0.58 11.55 0.28
C GLY A 117 -0.89 11.19 0.07
N ARG A 118 -1.20 9.94 -0.31
CA ARG A 118 -2.59 9.46 -0.34
C ARG A 118 -3.19 9.51 1.05
N LYS A 119 -4.45 9.94 1.11
CA LYS A 119 -5.19 10.07 2.36
C LYS A 119 -6.08 8.85 2.57
N VAL A 120 -6.16 8.39 3.79
CA VAL A 120 -7.11 7.34 4.18
C VAL A 120 -8.50 7.95 4.34
N SER A 121 -9.53 7.29 3.78
CA SER A 121 -10.92 7.74 3.93
C SER A 121 -11.41 7.63 5.37
N TRP A 122 -12.15 8.65 5.81
CA TRP A 122 -12.80 8.68 7.14
C TRP A 122 -13.91 7.63 7.26
N SER A 123 -14.48 7.19 6.15
CA SER A 123 -15.56 6.20 6.12
C SER A 123 -15.11 4.78 6.41
N CYS A 124 -13.80 4.53 6.44
CA CYS A 124 -13.23 3.20 6.65
C CYS A 124 -13.31 2.67 8.09
N GLY A 125 -13.83 3.43 9.02
CA GLY A 125 -13.97 3.01 10.43
C GLY A 125 -12.65 2.73 11.17
N MET A 126 -11.53 2.86 10.50
CA MET A 126 -10.20 2.64 11.05
C MET A 126 -9.49 3.98 11.23
N LEU A 127 -9.28 4.33 12.47
CA LEU A 127 -8.71 5.61 12.90
C LEU A 127 -7.26 5.81 12.44
N THR A 128 -7.02 7.02 11.98
CA THR A 128 -5.76 7.76 11.93
C THR A 128 -4.85 7.57 10.72
N SER A 129 -5.10 8.35 9.67
CA SER A 129 -3.98 8.77 8.81
C SER A 129 -3.32 10.00 9.46
N LYS A 130 -2.04 9.91 9.79
CA LYS A 130 -1.28 11.04 10.35
C LYS A 130 -0.74 12.00 9.28
N CYS A 131 -1.04 11.78 8.01
CA CYS A 131 -0.70 12.72 6.95
C CYS A 131 -1.76 13.82 6.86
N ARG A 132 -1.52 14.96 7.48
CA ARG A 132 -2.27 16.20 7.19
C ARG A 132 -1.75 16.81 5.89
N PRO A 133 -2.62 17.32 5.01
CA PRO A 133 -2.17 18.06 3.85
C PRO A 133 -1.41 19.30 4.29
N PHE A 134 -0.32 19.59 3.62
CA PHE A 134 0.39 20.85 3.75
C PHE A 134 -0.60 21.99 3.43
N GLY A 135 -0.85 22.88 4.36
CA GLY A 135 -1.48 24.18 4.08
C GLY A 135 -2.96 24.38 4.42
N ILE A 136 -3.58 23.53 5.29
CA ILE A 136 -4.85 23.94 5.91
C ILE A 136 -4.59 24.25 7.38
N SER A 137 -4.37 25.52 7.66
CA SER A 137 -4.45 26.04 9.02
C SER A 137 -5.90 25.86 9.50
N ASP A 138 -6.09 25.15 10.62
CA ASP A 138 -7.34 25.15 11.37
C ASP A 138 -7.60 26.59 11.86
N THR A 139 -8.25 27.39 11.04
CA THR A 139 -8.94 28.60 11.48
C THR A 139 -10.42 28.26 11.68
N THR A 140 -10.75 27.56 12.74
CA THR A 140 -12.05 27.64 13.38
C THR A 140 -11.88 27.50 14.89
N SER A 141 -11.32 28.55 15.49
CA SER A 141 -11.69 28.92 16.85
C SER A 141 -12.93 29.82 16.74
N LYS A 142 -14.07 29.33 17.11
CA LYS A 142 -15.09 30.07 17.89
C LYS A 142 -16.13 29.10 18.39
#